data_6245ff818f168f88ee6c80115178f892
#
_entry.id   6245ff818f168f88ee6c80115178f892
#
_cell.length_a   1.000
_cell.length_b   1.000
_cell.length_c   1.000
_cell.angle_alpha   90.00
_cell.angle_beta   90.00
_cell.angle_gamma   90.00
#
_symmetry.space_group_name_H-M   'P 1'
#
loop_
_entity.id
_entity.type
_entity.pdbx_description
1 polymer ?
#
loop_
_entity_poly.entity_id
_entity_poly.type
_entity_poly.pdbx_seq_one_letter_code
_entity_poly.pdbx_strand_id
1 'polypeptide(L)'
;YLVASNHQSWVDILVLQRVFNRRIPMLKFFTKKELIYVPVIGFAWWALDFPFMQRKGGASARADLEAGRKACEKFRLVPTSVMSFVEGTRFTPAKHAQQKSPYRHLLKPKVGSIGMALEALGDAFTGFLDVTIVYPDGTPTFTDALAGRLGNVVVRVHLRSIPAEVLPPPGEPAPRAAVQAHHAFSQSGGVLG
;
A
#
# COMPACT_ATOMS: atom_id res chain seq x y z
N TYR A 1 -1.77 10.76 6.18
CA TYR A 1 -2.84 9.92 5.64
C TYR A 1 -2.44 8.46 5.61
N LEU A 2 -3.42 7.57 5.77
CA LEU A 2 -3.30 6.16 5.41
C LEU A 2 -3.82 6.01 3.97
N VAL A 3 -3.01 5.44 3.08
CA VAL A 3 -3.36 5.27 1.66
C VAL A 3 -3.37 3.79 1.31
N ALA A 4 -4.42 3.32 0.66
CA ALA A 4 -4.54 1.96 0.18
C ALA A 4 -4.86 1.94 -1.32
N SER A 5 -4.25 1.03 -2.06
CA SER A 5 -4.52 0.87 -3.49
C SER A 5 -4.41 -0.58 -3.93
N ASN A 6 -5.07 -0.91 -5.03
CA ASN A 6 -4.79 -2.10 -5.81
C ASN A 6 -3.37 -2.06 -6.39
N HIS A 7 -2.86 -3.21 -6.85
CA HIS A 7 -1.49 -3.31 -7.39
C HIS A 7 -1.46 -4.16 -8.66
N GLN A 8 -1.21 -3.52 -9.79
CA GLN A 8 -1.17 -4.17 -11.10
C GLN A 8 0.23 -4.16 -11.73
N SER A 9 0.97 -3.07 -11.56
CA SER A 9 2.27 -2.85 -12.20
C SER A 9 3.28 -2.22 -11.25
N TRP A 10 4.57 -2.33 -11.55
CA TRP A 10 5.61 -1.51 -10.94
C TRP A 10 5.40 -0.01 -11.19
N VAL A 11 4.70 0.33 -12.26
CA VAL A 11 4.37 1.70 -12.64
C VAL A 11 3.41 2.35 -11.64
N ASP A 12 2.62 1.58 -10.91
CA ASP A 12 1.67 2.08 -9.90
C ASP A 12 2.35 3.01 -8.89
N ILE A 13 3.59 2.69 -8.49
CA ILE A 13 4.36 3.50 -7.55
C ILE A 13 4.63 4.89 -8.13
N LEU A 14 5.06 4.97 -9.40
CA LEU A 14 5.34 6.22 -10.08
C LEU A 14 4.05 7.03 -10.30
N VAL A 15 2.98 6.36 -10.69
CA VAL A 15 1.65 6.96 -10.86
C VAL A 15 1.18 7.59 -9.56
N LEU A 16 1.22 6.86 -8.45
CA LEU A 16 0.80 7.37 -7.15
C LEU A 16 1.67 8.53 -6.67
N GLN A 17 2.99 8.44 -6.82
CA GLN A 17 3.88 9.54 -6.50
C GLN A 17 3.55 10.79 -7.33
N ARG A 18 3.25 10.63 -8.63
CA ARG A 18 2.87 11.74 -9.51
C ARG A 18 1.52 12.36 -9.14
N VAL A 19 0.51 11.52 -8.87
CA VAL A 19 -0.85 11.96 -8.51
C VAL A 19 -0.87 12.72 -7.20
N PHE A 20 -0.14 12.22 -6.20
CA PHE A 20 -0.14 12.80 -4.86
C PHE A 20 0.95 13.84 -4.62
N ASN A 21 1.85 14.07 -5.60
CA ASN A 21 2.90 15.06 -5.49
C ASN A 21 2.33 16.45 -5.11
N ARG A 22 2.80 17.01 -4.01
CA ARG A 22 2.39 18.31 -3.44
C ARG A 22 0.91 18.42 -3.05
N ARG A 23 0.16 17.32 -3.07
CA ARG A 23 -1.26 17.30 -2.64
C ARG A 23 -1.44 16.76 -1.23
N ILE A 24 -0.61 15.79 -0.86
CA ILE A 24 -0.54 15.22 0.49
C ILE A 24 0.94 15.10 0.89
N PRO A 25 1.22 14.86 2.18
CA PRO A 25 2.57 14.50 2.63
C PRO A 25 3.13 13.32 1.83
N MET A 26 4.46 13.26 1.74
CA MET A 26 5.16 12.27 0.93
C MET A 26 4.69 10.85 1.21
N LEU A 27 4.37 10.10 0.13
CA LEU A 27 4.02 8.69 0.22
C LEU A 27 5.23 7.85 0.58
N LYS A 28 5.15 7.10 1.68
CA LYS A 28 6.13 6.09 2.06
C LYS A 28 5.51 4.70 2.01
N PHE A 29 6.24 3.76 1.41
CA PHE A 29 5.82 2.38 1.24
C PHE A 29 6.64 1.48 2.15
N PHE A 30 6.03 0.42 2.68
CA PHE A 30 6.81 -0.67 3.27
C PHE A 30 7.43 -1.50 2.15
N THR A 31 8.73 -1.36 1.95
CA THR A 31 9.46 -1.98 0.85
C THR A 31 10.13 -3.27 1.27
N LYS A 32 10.33 -4.20 0.32
CA LYS A 32 11.13 -5.40 0.58
C LYS A 32 12.60 -5.02 0.70
N LYS A 33 13.31 -5.62 1.66
CA LYS A 33 14.74 -5.36 1.90
C LYS A 33 15.60 -5.63 0.67
N GLU A 34 15.24 -6.62 -0.14
CA GLU A 34 15.97 -6.99 -1.35
C GLU A 34 15.98 -5.86 -2.40
N LEU A 35 15.02 -4.95 -2.35
CA LEU A 35 14.95 -3.83 -3.29
C LEU A 35 16.02 -2.75 -3.06
N ILE A 36 16.71 -2.77 -1.91
CA ILE A 36 17.86 -1.88 -1.68
C ILE A 36 19.01 -2.15 -2.65
N TYR A 37 19.09 -3.38 -3.16
CA TYR A 37 20.15 -3.79 -4.09
C TYR A 37 19.83 -3.44 -5.55
N VAL A 38 18.65 -2.90 -5.84
CA VAL A 38 18.31 -2.42 -7.19
C VAL A 38 18.99 -1.08 -7.41
N PRO A 39 19.91 -0.96 -8.38
CA PRO A 39 20.63 0.28 -8.65
C PRO A 39 19.65 1.46 -8.85
N VAL A 40 20.04 2.66 -8.45
CA VAL A 40 19.26 3.90 -8.51
C VAL A 40 18.01 3.87 -7.61
N ILE A 41 17.12 2.88 -7.76
CA ILE A 41 15.86 2.78 -6.99
C ILE A 41 16.16 2.50 -5.52
N GLY A 42 17.04 1.54 -5.23
CA GLY A 42 17.43 1.21 -3.86
C GLY A 42 18.11 2.37 -3.16
N PHE A 43 18.99 3.07 -3.86
CA PHE A 43 19.65 4.27 -3.35
C PHE A 43 18.64 5.39 -3.08
N ALA A 44 17.71 5.66 -4.00
CA ALA A 44 16.68 6.67 -3.82
C ALA A 44 15.78 6.37 -2.62
N TRP A 45 15.36 5.13 -2.43
CA TRP A 45 14.53 4.73 -1.29
C TRP A 45 15.30 4.79 0.03
N TRP A 46 16.57 4.43 0.02
CA TRP A 46 17.44 4.61 1.19
C TRP A 46 17.60 6.10 1.54
N ALA A 47 17.90 6.94 0.57
CA ALA A 47 18.08 8.37 0.77
C ALA A 47 16.78 9.07 1.24
N LEU A 48 15.61 8.55 0.87
CA LEU A 48 14.30 9.05 1.29
C LEU A 48 13.78 8.39 2.58
N ASP A 49 14.62 7.59 3.25
CA ASP A 49 14.28 6.90 4.51
C ASP A 49 13.02 6.03 4.41
N PHE A 50 12.90 5.23 3.31
CA PHE A 50 11.83 4.26 3.18
C PHE A 50 12.07 3.06 4.10
N PRO A 51 11.03 2.55 4.78
CA PRO A 51 11.17 1.39 5.65
C PRO A 51 11.36 0.10 4.85
N PHE A 52 12.44 -0.61 5.11
CA PHE A 52 12.74 -1.91 4.51
C PHE A 52 12.34 -3.04 5.46
N MET A 53 11.57 -4.01 4.94
CA MET A 53 11.08 -5.17 5.67
C MET A 53 11.54 -6.46 4.99
N GLN A 54 11.88 -7.48 5.76
CA GLN A 54 12.32 -8.77 5.20
C GLN A 54 11.15 -9.58 4.64
N ARG A 55 9.96 -9.44 5.24
CA ARG A 55 8.73 -10.18 4.87
C ARG A 55 8.92 -11.70 4.74
N LYS A 56 9.89 -12.25 5.46
CA LYS A 56 10.08 -13.68 5.62
C LYS A 56 9.23 -14.11 6.81
N GLY A 57 8.26 -14.97 6.59
CA GLY A 57 7.42 -15.50 7.68
C GLY A 57 8.23 -16.22 8.76
N GLY A 58 7.58 -16.66 9.83
CA GLY A 58 8.22 -17.38 10.92
C GLY A 58 8.96 -16.47 11.90
N ALA A 59 10.18 -16.86 12.31
CA ALA A 59 10.96 -16.15 13.32
C ALA A 59 11.29 -14.68 12.96
N SER A 60 11.35 -14.34 11.67
CA SER A 60 11.59 -12.96 11.22
C SER A 60 10.35 -12.06 11.31
N ALA A 61 9.15 -12.60 11.52
CA ALA A 61 7.91 -11.81 11.56
C ALA A 61 7.91 -10.79 12.72
N ARG A 62 8.48 -11.15 13.86
CA ARG A 62 8.65 -10.22 15.01
C ARG A 62 9.63 -9.10 14.69
N ALA A 63 10.75 -9.42 14.06
CA ALA A 63 11.76 -8.43 13.66
C ALA A 63 11.19 -7.47 12.60
N ASP A 64 10.40 -7.98 11.65
CA ASP A 64 9.72 -7.17 10.65
C ASP A 64 8.67 -6.24 11.27
N LEU A 65 7.92 -6.73 12.26
CA LEU A 65 6.94 -5.92 12.99
C LEU A 65 7.64 -4.80 13.77
N GLU A 66 8.72 -5.12 14.44
CA GLU A 66 9.50 -4.13 15.21
C GLU A 66 10.17 -3.10 14.29
N ALA A 67 10.74 -3.52 13.17
CA ALA A 67 11.29 -2.61 12.17
C ALA A 67 10.22 -1.67 11.58
N GLY A 68 9.04 -2.22 11.28
CA GLY A 68 7.90 -1.44 10.83
C GLY A 68 7.42 -0.43 11.87
N ARG A 69 7.34 -0.84 13.14
CA ARG A 69 6.98 0.05 14.26
C ARG A 69 7.97 1.19 14.42
N LYS A 70 9.28 0.91 14.42
CA LYS A 70 10.32 1.96 14.49
C LYS A 70 10.24 2.92 13.30
N ALA A 71 9.94 2.42 12.11
CA ALA A 71 9.72 3.27 10.95
C ALA A 71 8.50 4.19 11.14
N CYS A 72 7.41 3.65 11.67
CA CYS A 72 6.21 4.42 11.97
C CYS A 72 6.45 5.49 13.05
N GLU A 73 7.28 5.22 14.06
CA GLU A 73 7.67 6.22 15.06
C GLU A 73 8.36 7.44 14.42
N LYS A 74 9.24 7.22 13.44
CA LYS A 74 9.84 8.31 12.67
C LYS A 74 8.81 9.10 11.85
N PHE A 75 7.77 8.44 11.37
CA PHE A 75 6.71 9.11 10.60
C PHE A 75 5.86 10.06 11.44
N ARG A 76 5.87 9.93 12.76
CA ARG A 76 5.26 10.92 13.67
C ARG A 76 6.00 12.26 13.68
N LEU A 77 7.31 12.23 13.39
CA LEU A 77 8.17 13.43 13.45
C LEU A 77 8.15 14.23 12.13
N VAL A 78 7.74 13.61 11.02
CA VAL A 78 7.74 14.23 9.70
C VAL A 78 6.40 13.96 9.02
N PRO A 79 5.73 14.97 8.46
CA PRO A 79 4.49 14.77 7.72
C PRO A 79 4.65 13.68 6.67
N THR A 80 3.95 12.56 6.85
CA THR A 80 4.10 11.36 6.02
C THR A 80 2.73 10.77 5.71
N SER A 81 2.56 10.28 4.50
CA SER A 81 1.44 9.41 4.13
C SER A 81 1.92 7.98 4.00
N VAL A 82 1.33 7.07 4.76
CA VAL A 82 1.70 5.65 4.71
C VAL A 82 0.88 4.94 3.66
N MET A 83 1.54 4.34 2.69
CA MET A 83 0.92 3.66 1.56
C MET A 83 1.08 2.15 1.64
N SER A 84 -0.02 1.44 1.41
CA SER A 84 -0.03 -0.01 1.29
C SER A 84 -0.78 -0.47 0.05
N PHE A 85 -0.18 -1.38 -0.71
CA PHE A 85 -0.91 -2.16 -1.69
C PHE A 85 -1.62 -3.30 -0.96
N VAL A 86 -2.96 -3.23 -0.91
CA VAL A 86 -3.79 -4.14 -0.10
C VAL A 86 -3.64 -5.61 -0.44
N GLU A 87 -3.31 -5.92 -1.68
CA GLU A 87 -3.07 -7.28 -2.17
C GLU A 87 -1.72 -7.86 -1.71
N GLY A 88 -0.80 -7.01 -1.27
CA GLY A 88 0.56 -7.37 -0.84
C GLY A 88 1.46 -7.91 -1.97
N THR A 89 0.94 -8.00 -3.19
CA THR A 89 1.65 -8.40 -4.41
C THR A 89 0.88 -7.91 -5.64
N ARG A 90 1.55 -7.82 -6.79
CA ARG A 90 0.91 -7.45 -8.04
C ARG A 90 -0.10 -8.52 -8.48
N PHE A 91 -1.24 -8.05 -8.98
CA PHE A 91 -2.25 -8.90 -9.59
C PHE A 91 -1.68 -9.68 -10.77
N THR A 92 -1.99 -10.97 -10.84
CA THR A 92 -1.85 -11.79 -12.03
C THR A 92 -2.99 -12.81 -12.07
N PRO A 93 -3.48 -13.21 -13.26
CA PRO A 93 -4.53 -14.23 -13.37
C PRO A 93 -4.18 -15.54 -12.66
N ALA A 94 -2.92 -15.96 -12.72
CA ALA A 94 -2.45 -17.16 -12.04
C ALA A 94 -2.59 -17.07 -10.52
N LYS A 95 -2.18 -15.93 -9.91
CA LYS A 95 -2.34 -15.70 -8.47
C LYS A 95 -3.80 -15.58 -8.06
N HIS A 96 -4.62 -14.94 -8.90
CA HIS A 96 -6.04 -14.82 -8.67
C HIS A 96 -6.71 -16.21 -8.59
N ALA A 97 -6.43 -17.07 -9.55
CA ALA A 97 -6.92 -18.45 -9.56
C ALA A 97 -6.40 -19.25 -8.36
N GLN A 98 -5.10 -19.16 -8.06
CA GLN A 98 -4.47 -19.84 -6.91
C GLN A 98 -5.10 -19.44 -5.57
N GLN A 99 -5.40 -18.16 -5.40
CA GLN A 99 -6.00 -17.65 -4.17
C GLN A 99 -7.52 -17.88 -4.11
N LYS A 100 -8.15 -18.29 -5.21
CA LYS A 100 -9.62 -18.36 -5.33
C LYS A 100 -10.25 -17.05 -4.82
N SER A 101 -9.78 -15.93 -5.40
CA SER A 101 -10.26 -14.62 -4.97
C SER A 101 -11.75 -14.47 -5.28
N PRO A 102 -12.57 -13.96 -4.35
CA PRO A 102 -13.97 -13.68 -4.62
C PRO A 102 -14.17 -12.40 -5.46
N TYR A 103 -13.12 -11.60 -5.63
CA TYR A 103 -13.17 -10.33 -6.37
C TYR A 103 -12.80 -10.57 -7.83
N ARG A 104 -13.50 -9.93 -8.75
CA ARG A 104 -13.27 -10.11 -10.20
C ARG A 104 -11.87 -9.68 -10.65
N HIS A 105 -11.37 -8.57 -10.13
CA HIS A 105 -10.14 -7.92 -10.60
C HIS A 105 -9.10 -7.69 -9.51
N LEU A 106 -9.24 -8.31 -8.35
CA LEU A 106 -8.38 -8.12 -7.18
C LEU A 106 -7.98 -9.46 -6.58
N LEU A 107 -6.81 -9.51 -5.99
CA LEU A 107 -6.41 -10.61 -5.11
C LEU A 107 -7.07 -10.43 -3.73
N LYS A 108 -7.05 -11.48 -2.92
CA LYS A 108 -7.50 -11.38 -1.52
C LYS A 108 -6.66 -10.36 -0.76
N PRO A 109 -7.27 -9.41 -0.05
CA PRO A 109 -6.54 -8.38 0.69
C PRO A 109 -5.74 -8.98 1.84
N LYS A 110 -4.55 -8.40 2.07
CA LYS A 110 -3.66 -8.73 3.18
C LYS A 110 -3.58 -7.54 4.13
N VAL A 111 -3.96 -7.75 5.36
CA VAL A 111 -4.07 -6.68 6.37
C VAL A 111 -2.75 -6.35 7.09
N GLY A 112 -1.68 -7.11 6.86
CA GLY A 112 -0.45 -7.01 7.67
C GLY A 112 0.17 -5.61 7.71
N SER A 113 0.40 -4.98 6.56
CA SER A 113 1.02 -3.64 6.49
C SER A 113 0.10 -2.53 6.98
N ILE A 114 -1.18 -2.62 6.69
CA ILE A 114 -2.17 -1.64 7.15
C ILE A 114 -2.45 -1.81 8.63
N GLY A 115 -2.62 -3.04 9.11
CA GLY A 115 -2.77 -3.31 10.53
C GLY A 115 -1.62 -2.74 11.36
N MET A 116 -0.38 -2.97 10.92
CA MET A 116 0.80 -2.42 11.56
C MET A 116 0.83 -0.88 11.54
N ALA A 117 0.44 -0.26 10.42
CA ALA A 117 0.37 1.20 10.34
C ALA A 117 -0.69 1.78 11.28
N LEU A 118 -1.87 1.14 11.37
CA LEU A 118 -2.94 1.52 12.29
C LEU A 118 -2.53 1.34 13.75
N GLU A 119 -1.86 0.24 14.08
CA GLU A 119 -1.34 -0.03 15.42
C GLU A 119 -0.33 1.03 15.88
N ALA A 120 0.55 1.44 14.98
CA ALA A 120 1.61 2.39 15.32
C ALA A 120 1.21 3.86 15.20
N LEU A 121 0.29 4.21 14.31
CA LEU A 121 -0.01 5.58 13.89
C LEU A 121 -1.52 5.87 13.81
N GLY A 122 -2.39 4.98 14.26
CA GLY A 122 -3.84 5.12 14.05
C GLY A 122 -4.38 6.48 14.50
N ASP A 123 -3.92 6.96 15.64
CA ASP A 123 -4.25 8.27 16.24
C ASP A 123 -3.68 9.47 15.46
N ALA A 124 -2.64 9.27 14.65
CA ALA A 124 -2.00 10.33 13.87
C ALA A 124 -2.56 10.46 12.44
N PHE A 125 -3.35 9.50 11.97
CA PHE A 125 -3.96 9.59 10.66
C PHE A 125 -5.17 10.51 10.65
N THR A 126 -5.16 11.51 9.78
CA THR A 126 -6.28 12.44 9.58
C THR A 126 -7.35 11.90 8.62
N GLY A 127 -7.08 10.80 7.91
CA GLY A 127 -8.02 10.18 7.00
C GLY A 127 -7.42 9.02 6.21
N PHE A 128 -8.29 8.29 5.56
CA PHE A 128 -8.00 7.14 4.72
C PHE A 128 -8.26 7.49 3.26
N LEU A 129 -7.25 7.34 2.41
CA LEU A 129 -7.35 7.50 0.98
C LEU A 129 -7.45 6.12 0.32
N ASP A 130 -8.62 5.83 -0.18
CA ASP A 130 -8.93 4.65 -0.96
C ASP A 130 -8.69 4.94 -2.44
N VAL A 131 -7.72 4.26 -3.03
CA VAL A 131 -7.24 4.55 -4.37
C VAL A 131 -7.40 3.34 -5.28
N THR A 132 -7.99 3.56 -6.44
CA THR A 132 -8.09 2.55 -7.50
C THR A 132 -7.34 3.02 -8.73
N ILE A 133 -6.40 2.21 -9.21
CA ILE A 133 -5.65 2.43 -10.45
C ILE A 133 -6.19 1.49 -11.51
N VAL A 134 -6.50 2.03 -12.67
CA VAL A 134 -6.96 1.28 -13.84
C VAL A 134 -6.14 1.68 -15.06
N TYR A 135 -5.77 0.70 -15.85
CA TYR A 135 -5.07 0.85 -17.13
C TYR A 135 -6.00 0.38 -18.27
N PRO A 136 -6.81 1.29 -18.86
CA PRO A 136 -7.77 0.90 -19.90
C PRO A 136 -7.11 0.29 -21.14
N ASP A 137 -5.92 0.76 -21.48
CA ASP A 137 -5.16 0.32 -22.67
C ASP A 137 -4.25 -0.89 -22.39
N GLY A 138 -4.37 -1.51 -21.20
CA GLY A 138 -3.56 -2.64 -20.75
C GLY A 138 -2.53 -2.24 -19.70
N THR A 139 -2.17 -3.20 -18.85
CA THR A 139 -1.23 -2.99 -17.74
C THR A 139 0.19 -2.77 -18.26
N PRO A 140 0.80 -1.58 -18.06
CA PRO A 140 2.12 -1.26 -18.57
C PRO A 140 3.22 -2.01 -17.83
N THR A 141 4.30 -2.28 -18.53
CA THR A 141 5.55 -2.76 -17.94
C THR A 141 6.40 -1.57 -17.47
N PHE A 142 7.41 -1.85 -16.63
CA PHE A 142 8.36 -0.81 -16.21
C PHE A 142 9.15 -0.24 -17.40
N THR A 143 9.47 -1.07 -18.39
CA THR A 143 10.14 -0.64 -19.63
C THR A 143 9.27 0.27 -20.48
N ASP A 144 7.94 0.08 -20.49
CA ASP A 144 7.03 0.99 -21.18
C ASP A 144 7.03 2.38 -20.52
N ALA A 145 7.07 2.42 -19.19
CA ALA A 145 7.18 3.67 -18.47
C ALA A 145 8.49 4.42 -18.79
N LEU A 146 9.61 3.72 -18.79
CA LEU A 146 10.92 4.30 -19.13
C LEU A 146 10.99 4.79 -20.58
N ALA A 147 10.30 4.12 -21.49
CA ALA A 147 10.24 4.48 -22.90
C ALA A 147 9.17 5.55 -23.22
N GLY A 148 8.45 6.07 -22.21
CA GLY A 148 7.38 7.04 -22.41
C GLY A 148 6.14 6.47 -23.11
N ARG A 149 6.00 5.14 -23.17
CA ARG A 149 4.85 4.44 -23.81
C ARG A 149 3.76 4.11 -22.81
N LEU A 150 3.43 5.02 -21.92
CA LEU A 150 2.27 4.87 -21.04
C LEU A 150 1.01 5.28 -21.78
N GLY A 151 0.05 4.37 -21.88
CA GLY A 151 -1.31 4.68 -22.31
C GLY A 151 -2.07 5.47 -21.24
N ASN A 152 -3.39 5.46 -21.34
CA ASN A 152 -4.25 6.11 -20.36
C ASN A 152 -4.14 5.45 -19.00
N VAL A 153 -4.04 6.28 -17.96
CA VAL A 153 -4.06 5.83 -16.56
C VAL A 153 -5.18 6.55 -15.84
N VAL A 154 -6.13 5.79 -15.33
CA VAL A 154 -7.23 6.33 -14.53
C VAL A 154 -6.95 6.05 -13.07
N VAL A 155 -6.92 7.11 -12.25
CA VAL A 155 -6.76 7.01 -10.81
C VAL A 155 -7.97 7.62 -10.13
N ARG A 156 -8.72 6.80 -9.42
CA ARG A 156 -9.84 7.24 -8.59
C ARG A 156 -9.37 7.30 -7.14
N VAL A 157 -9.69 8.40 -6.46
CA VAL A 157 -9.29 8.62 -5.07
C VAL A 157 -10.54 8.99 -4.27
N HIS A 158 -10.81 8.25 -3.21
CA HIS A 158 -11.87 8.55 -2.26
C HIS A 158 -11.27 8.81 -0.88
N LEU A 159 -11.52 10.00 -0.34
CA LEU A 159 -11.18 10.31 1.06
C LEU A 159 -12.30 9.78 1.95
N ARG A 160 -11.94 8.98 2.95
CA ARG A 160 -12.85 8.39 3.93
C ARG A 160 -12.34 8.67 5.35
N SER A 161 -13.25 8.72 6.30
CA SER A 161 -12.87 8.63 7.72
C SER A 161 -12.37 7.22 8.03
N ILE A 162 -11.48 7.10 9.01
CA ILE A 162 -11.06 5.80 9.54
C ILE A 162 -12.09 5.42 10.62
N PRO A 163 -12.83 4.32 10.44
CA PRO A 163 -13.82 3.90 11.44
C PRO A 163 -13.13 3.58 12.77
N ALA A 164 -13.78 3.95 13.87
CA ALA A 164 -13.23 3.73 15.22
C ALA A 164 -12.98 2.24 15.52
N GLU A 165 -13.79 1.37 14.95
CA GLU A 165 -13.69 -0.09 15.13
C GLU A 165 -12.45 -0.72 14.47
N VAL A 166 -11.77 -0.02 13.55
CA VAL A 166 -10.51 -0.49 12.96
C VAL A 166 -9.27 0.11 13.65
N LEU A 167 -9.48 1.10 14.51
CA LEU A 167 -8.39 1.68 15.31
C LEU A 167 -8.18 0.81 16.55
N PRO A 168 -7.01 0.20 16.72
CA PRO A 168 -6.71 -0.55 17.93
C PRO A 168 -6.53 0.39 19.11
N PRO A 169 -6.85 -0.04 20.33
CA PRO A 169 -6.38 0.62 21.54
C PRO A 169 -4.86 0.74 21.54
N PRO A 170 -4.28 1.73 22.19
CA PRO A 170 -2.83 1.89 22.26
C PRO A 170 -2.13 0.64 22.78
N GLY A 171 -1.22 0.07 21.97
CA GLY A 171 -0.46 -1.12 22.32
C GLY A 171 -1.14 -2.46 21.98
N GLU A 172 -2.35 -2.45 21.45
CA GLU A 172 -3.05 -3.65 21.01
C GLU A 172 -2.94 -3.86 19.50
N PRO A 173 -2.97 -5.13 19.02
CA PRO A 173 -2.94 -5.40 17.59
C PRO A 173 -4.22 -4.94 16.91
N ALA A 174 -4.11 -4.39 15.70
CA ALA A 174 -5.26 -3.97 14.91
C ALA A 174 -6.23 -5.13 14.63
N PRO A 175 -7.55 -4.89 14.73
CA PRO A 175 -8.57 -5.90 14.54
C PRO A 175 -8.61 -6.36 13.07
N ARG A 176 -7.91 -7.45 12.76
CA ARG A 176 -7.70 -7.95 11.39
C ARG A 176 -8.98 -8.11 10.58
N ALA A 177 -10.03 -8.62 11.22
CA ALA A 177 -11.31 -8.84 10.55
C ALA A 177 -11.97 -7.52 10.13
N ALA A 178 -11.98 -6.50 11.00
CA ALA A 178 -12.53 -5.19 10.70
C ALA A 178 -11.75 -4.47 9.60
N VAL A 179 -10.41 -4.51 9.66
CA VAL A 179 -9.54 -3.95 8.61
C VAL A 179 -9.78 -4.65 7.28
N GLN A 180 -9.92 -5.97 7.28
CA GLN A 180 -10.18 -6.75 6.06
C GLN A 180 -11.56 -6.46 5.47
N ALA A 181 -12.60 -6.35 6.30
CA ALA A 181 -13.95 -6.02 5.88
C ALA A 181 -14.03 -4.61 5.28
N HIS A 182 -13.36 -3.64 5.90
CA HIS A 182 -13.33 -2.27 5.40
C HIS A 182 -12.67 -2.18 4.01
N HIS A 183 -11.58 -2.91 3.78
CA HIS A 183 -10.94 -2.97 2.47
C HIS A 183 -11.78 -3.68 1.41
N ALA A 184 -12.46 -4.75 1.78
CA ALA A 184 -13.33 -5.48 0.87
C ALA A 184 -14.51 -4.60 0.40
N PHE A 185 -15.12 -3.84 1.30
CA PHE A 185 -16.21 -2.93 0.99
C PHE A 185 -15.77 -1.76 0.09
N SER A 186 -14.61 -1.20 0.38
CA SER A 186 -14.03 -0.09 -0.39
C SER A 186 -13.79 -0.46 -1.85
N GLN A 187 -13.22 -1.62 -2.10
CA GLN A 187 -12.85 -2.07 -3.44
C GLN A 187 -14.05 -2.64 -4.25
N SER A 188 -15.10 -3.13 -3.59
CA SER A 188 -16.30 -3.63 -4.28
C SER A 188 -17.23 -2.51 -4.78
N GLY A 189 -17.27 -1.37 -4.10
CA GLY A 189 -18.09 -0.22 -4.49
C GLY A 189 -17.51 0.65 -5.61
N GLY A 190 -16.24 0.46 -5.98
CA GLY A 190 -15.54 1.30 -6.96
C GLY A 190 -15.51 0.77 -8.39
N VAL A 191 -16.02 -0.44 -8.65
CA VAL A 191 -15.90 -1.12 -9.96
C VAL A 191 -17.25 -1.26 -10.69
N LEU A 192 -18.35 -0.84 -10.08
CA LEU A 192 -19.68 -0.83 -10.70
C LEU A 192 -20.07 0.62 -11.05
N GLY A 193 -19.64 1.07 -12.22
CA GLY A 193 -20.03 2.33 -12.84
C GLY A 193 -19.31 2.51 -14.14
#